data_a9c4767895541057356cb8c2409fed77
#
_entry.id   a9c4767895541057356cb8c2409fed77
#
_cell.length_a   1.000
_cell.length_b   1.000
_cell.length_c   1.000
_cell.angle_alpha   90.00
_cell.angle_beta   90.00
_cell.angle_gamma   90.00
#
_symmetry.space_group_name_H-M   'P 1'
#
loop_
_entity.id
_entity.type
_entity.pdbx_description
1 polymer ?
#
loop_
_entity_poly.entity_id
_entity_poly.type
_entity_poly.pdbx_seq_one_letter_code
_entity_poly.pdbx_strand_id
1 'polypeptide(L)'
;MYYETWIGMIVSLVLFPIFYFYAVRPADTRFNNALIEQSVIKHRDPQLFMQQTHSFYSRKITSLNAISKKLVEQPFILPKTPCGLFQNTTKVEQEIYPDLIIITVKNVSRKAIFSLKSLGEYNGEYVYEFSLETLKKRGFKETAFVYNFILTRIETILKQLDDNIEVERKVIDYTSSRK
;
A
#
# COMPACT_ATOMS: atom_id res chain seq x y z
N MET A 1 -28.83 35.79 21.11
CA MET A 1 -28.74 34.35 20.85
C MET A 1 -28.07 33.97 19.51
N TYR A 2 -28.20 34.74 18.44
CA TYR A 2 -27.52 34.44 17.14
C TYR A 2 -26.05 34.88 17.08
N TYR A 3 -25.63 35.89 17.86
CA TYR A 3 -24.25 36.40 17.83
C TYR A 3 -23.23 35.41 18.39
N GLU A 4 -23.58 34.63 19.38
CA GLU A 4 -22.67 33.65 19.99
C GLU A 4 -22.35 32.50 19.05
N THR A 5 -23.31 32.06 18.24
CA THR A 5 -23.10 31.03 17.22
C THR A 5 -22.18 31.50 16.09
N TRP A 6 -22.30 32.74 15.65
CA TRP A 6 -21.42 33.32 14.64
C TRP A 6 -19.99 33.51 15.12
N ILE A 7 -19.81 33.96 16.36
CA ILE A 7 -18.47 34.09 16.98
C ILE A 7 -17.82 32.72 17.11
N GLY A 8 -18.55 31.70 17.55
CA GLY A 8 -18.06 30.33 17.65
C GLY A 8 -17.63 29.76 16.27
N MET A 9 -18.38 30.05 15.22
CA MET A 9 -18.10 29.63 13.86
C MET A 9 -16.84 30.31 13.29
N ILE A 10 -16.67 31.60 13.49
CA ILE A 10 -15.49 32.38 13.07
C ILE A 10 -14.26 31.90 13.82
N VAL A 11 -14.35 31.73 15.14
CA VAL A 11 -13.26 31.22 15.98
C VAL A 11 -12.84 29.82 15.54
N SER A 12 -13.78 28.94 15.24
CA SER A 12 -13.48 27.58 14.74
C SER A 12 -12.81 27.61 13.37
N LEU A 13 -13.27 28.47 12.46
CA LEU A 13 -12.69 28.62 11.12
C LEU A 13 -11.25 29.14 11.15
N VAL A 14 -10.88 29.93 12.16
CA VAL A 14 -9.52 30.46 12.31
C VAL A 14 -8.65 29.52 13.12
N LEU A 15 -9.16 28.99 14.22
CA LEU A 15 -8.36 28.14 15.12
C LEU A 15 -8.10 26.75 14.53
N PHE A 16 -9.03 26.18 13.75
CA PHE A 16 -8.86 24.86 13.17
C PHE A 16 -7.67 24.78 12.17
N PRO A 17 -7.52 25.69 11.20
CA PRO A 17 -6.31 25.73 10.38
C PRO A 17 -5.02 25.92 11.17
N ILE A 18 -5.03 26.83 12.16
CA ILE A 18 -3.88 27.06 13.02
C ILE A 18 -3.49 25.78 13.75
N PHE A 19 -4.45 25.14 14.42
CA PHE A 19 -4.23 23.86 15.10
C PHE A 19 -3.74 22.77 14.13
N TYR A 20 -4.35 22.68 12.95
CA TYR A 20 -3.92 21.72 11.93
C TYR A 20 -2.46 21.93 11.50
N PHE A 21 -2.08 23.17 11.17
CA PHE A 21 -0.73 23.48 10.71
C PHE A 21 0.34 23.37 11.79
N TYR A 22 0.03 23.76 13.02
CA TYR A 22 1.02 23.81 14.11
C TYR A 22 1.07 22.53 14.96
N ALA A 23 -0.01 21.81 15.08
CA ALA A 23 -0.05 20.59 15.91
C ALA A 23 -0.14 19.30 15.06
N VAL A 24 -1.14 19.21 14.18
CA VAL A 24 -1.42 17.96 13.47
C VAL A 24 -0.37 17.65 12.41
N ARG A 25 -0.03 18.62 11.57
CA ARG A 25 0.93 18.45 10.48
C ARG A 25 2.35 18.09 10.95
N PRO A 26 2.93 18.76 11.98
CA PRO A 26 4.24 18.38 12.49
C PRO A 26 4.27 17.00 13.15
N ALA A 27 3.24 16.69 13.95
CA ALA A 27 3.12 15.37 14.58
C ALA A 27 3.08 14.25 13.54
N ASP A 28 2.34 14.45 12.50
CA ASP A 28 2.17 13.57 11.37
C ASP A 28 3.48 13.40 10.57
N THR A 29 4.25 14.49 10.39
CA THR A 29 5.55 14.43 9.72
C THR A 29 6.58 13.67 10.56
N ARG A 30 6.61 13.88 11.87
CA ARG A 30 7.49 13.15 12.79
C ARG A 30 7.19 11.66 12.80
N PHE A 31 5.90 11.30 12.84
CA PHE A 31 5.47 9.92 12.81
C PHE A 31 5.91 9.21 11.52
N ASN A 32 5.73 9.85 10.34
CA ASN A 32 6.17 9.25 9.09
C ASN A 32 7.69 9.15 8.96
N ASN A 33 8.43 10.14 9.47
CA ASN A 33 9.87 10.05 9.48
C ASN A 33 10.32 8.86 10.32
N ALA A 34 9.73 8.65 11.50
CA ALA A 34 10.01 7.50 12.32
C ALA A 34 9.69 6.16 11.61
N LEU A 35 8.58 6.08 10.87
CA LEU A 35 8.24 4.88 10.09
C LEU A 35 9.21 4.65 8.92
N ILE A 36 9.72 5.72 8.31
CA ILE A 36 10.76 5.62 7.27
C ILE A 36 12.08 5.17 7.86
N GLU A 37 12.49 5.76 8.98
CA GLU A 37 13.71 5.38 9.70
C GLU A 37 13.69 3.92 10.16
N GLN A 38 12.53 3.43 10.58
CA GLN A 38 12.32 2.01 10.93
C GLN A 38 12.14 1.09 9.71
N SER A 39 12.32 1.61 8.49
CA SER A 39 12.14 0.87 7.22
C SER A 39 10.73 0.28 7.02
N VAL A 40 9.74 0.74 7.79
CA VAL A 40 8.34 0.34 7.65
C VAL A 40 7.70 1.00 6.42
N ILE A 41 8.15 2.22 6.07
CA ILE A 41 7.76 2.92 4.85
C ILE A 41 9.00 3.15 4.00
N LYS A 42 9.09 2.48 2.86
CA LYS A 42 10.25 2.58 1.97
C LYS A 42 10.24 3.84 1.10
N HIS A 43 9.08 4.47 0.86
CA HIS A 43 8.93 5.60 -0.07
C HIS A 43 7.87 6.62 0.38
N ARG A 44 8.11 7.89 0.05
CA ARG A 44 7.21 9.00 0.38
C ARG A 44 6.21 9.37 -0.72
N ASP A 45 6.55 9.17 -2.00
CA ASP A 45 5.78 9.68 -3.13
C ASP A 45 4.76 8.64 -3.63
N PRO A 46 3.43 8.93 -3.61
CA PRO A 46 2.41 8.01 -4.12
C PRO A 46 2.54 7.74 -5.61
N GLN A 47 3.00 8.72 -6.39
CA GLN A 47 3.17 8.52 -7.83
C GLN A 47 4.26 7.47 -8.10
N LEU A 48 5.29 7.42 -7.24
CA LEU A 48 6.31 6.38 -7.32
C LEU A 48 5.76 4.99 -7.09
N PHE A 49 4.74 4.81 -6.26
CA PHE A 49 4.17 3.47 -6.03
C PHE A 49 3.46 2.91 -7.27
N MET A 50 2.80 3.76 -8.04
CA MET A 50 2.15 3.34 -9.30
C MET A 50 3.17 3.12 -10.43
N GLN A 51 4.37 3.65 -10.29
CA GLN A 51 5.46 3.51 -11.27
C GLN A 51 6.41 2.36 -10.93
N GLN A 52 6.16 1.64 -9.84
CA GLN A 52 7.02 0.56 -9.40
C GLN A 52 6.37 -0.78 -9.60
N THR A 53 7.15 -1.71 -10.14
CA THR A 53 6.86 -3.12 -10.12
C THR A 53 7.94 -3.87 -9.37
N HIS A 54 7.54 -4.94 -8.67
CA HIS A 54 8.45 -5.85 -8.01
C HIS A 54 8.35 -7.18 -8.69
N SER A 55 9.43 -7.63 -9.33
CA SER A 55 9.53 -8.94 -9.95
C SER A 55 10.19 -9.91 -8.99
N PHE A 56 9.58 -11.06 -8.81
CA PHE A 56 10.05 -12.14 -7.94
C PHE A 56 10.40 -13.34 -8.82
N TYR A 57 11.62 -13.84 -8.69
CA TYR A 57 12.12 -14.98 -9.47
C TYR A 57 12.26 -16.18 -8.53
N SER A 58 11.59 -17.27 -8.86
CA SER A 58 11.58 -18.49 -8.03
C SER A 58 11.78 -19.75 -8.86
N ARG A 59 12.58 -20.67 -8.35
CA ARG A 59 12.74 -22.01 -8.94
C ARG A 59 11.81 -23.05 -8.33
N LYS A 60 11.30 -22.79 -7.14
CA LYS A 60 10.45 -23.72 -6.40
C LYS A 60 8.97 -23.47 -6.58
N ILE A 61 8.57 -22.20 -6.73
CA ILE A 61 7.17 -21.82 -6.87
C ILE A 61 6.81 -21.90 -8.35
N THR A 62 6.05 -22.92 -8.74
CA THR A 62 5.67 -23.17 -10.15
C THR A 62 4.30 -22.62 -10.51
N SER A 63 3.51 -22.16 -9.55
CA SER A 63 2.18 -21.63 -9.80
C SER A 63 1.71 -20.67 -8.71
N LEU A 64 0.81 -19.76 -9.08
CA LEU A 64 0.13 -18.86 -8.14
C LEU A 64 -0.74 -19.60 -7.12
N ASN A 65 -1.14 -20.85 -7.40
CA ASN A 65 -1.95 -21.64 -6.48
C ASN A 65 -1.25 -21.86 -5.11
N ALA A 66 0.07 -22.08 -5.11
CA ALA A 66 0.82 -22.23 -3.86
C ALA A 66 0.79 -20.92 -3.05
N ILE A 67 0.92 -19.79 -3.73
CA ILE A 67 0.87 -18.46 -3.10
C ILE A 67 -0.54 -18.16 -2.59
N SER A 68 -1.57 -18.43 -3.41
CA SER A 68 -2.96 -18.17 -3.06
C SER A 68 -3.41 -18.99 -1.83
N LYS A 69 -3.00 -20.26 -1.76
CA LYS A 69 -3.28 -21.12 -0.59
C LYS A 69 -2.70 -20.50 0.68
N LYS A 70 -1.46 -20.03 0.63
CA LYS A 70 -0.84 -19.35 1.78
C LYS A 70 -1.51 -18.02 2.14
N LEU A 71 -1.97 -17.26 1.15
CA LEU A 71 -2.73 -16.02 1.37
C LEU A 71 -4.07 -16.28 2.05
N VAL A 72 -4.76 -17.38 1.71
CA VAL A 72 -6.00 -17.78 2.36
C VAL A 72 -5.75 -18.26 3.79
N GLU A 73 -4.70 -19.05 4.01
CA GLU A 73 -4.31 -19.51 5.36
C GLU A 73 -3.90 -18.34 6.27
N GLN A 74 -3.37 -17.28 5.70
CA GLN A 74 -2.81 -16.15 6.40
C GLN A 74 -3.39 -14.83 5.86
N PRO A 75 -4.64 -14.49 6.18
CA PRO A 75 -5.33 -13.34 5.61
C PRO A 75 -4.61 -12.02 5.96
N PHE A 76 -4.82 -11.01 5.12
CA PHE A 76 -4.32 -9.66 5.38
C PHE A 76 -5.10 -9.02 6.53
N ILE A 77 -4.48 -8.90 7.68
CA ILE A 77 -5.01 -8.14 8.81
C ILE A 77 -4.20 -6.84 8.87
N LEU A 78 -4.82 -5.75 8.42
CA LEU A 78 -4.17 -4.44 8.47
C LEU A 78 -3.94 -4.05 9.93
N PRO A 79 -2.71 -3.72 10.31
CA PRO A 79 -2.42 -3.29 11.67
C PRO A 79 -3.14 -1.96 11.97
N LYS A 80 -3.52 -1.77 13.22
CA LYS A 80 -4.14 -0.54 13.67
C LYS A 80 -3.14 0.60 13.52
N THR A 81 -3.44 1.60 12.70
CA THR A 81 -2.62 2.80 12.63
C THR A 81 -2.84 3.67 13.85
N PRO A 82 -1.83 4.41 14.33
CA PRO A 82 -1.99 5.26 15.51
C PRO A 82 -3.02 6.39 15.38
N CYS A 83 -3.42 6.73 14.15
CA CYS A 83 -4.44 7.75 13.87
C CYS A 83 -5.88 7.18 13.89
N GLY A 84 -6.20 6.41 14.87
CA GLY A 84 -7.40 5.58 15.16
C GLY A 84 -8.81 5.98 14.75
N LEU A 85 -9.04 7.09 14.10
CA LEU A 85 -10.39 7.59 13.79
C LEU A 85 -11.12 6.87 12.63
N PHE A 86 -10.43 6.06 11.80
CA PHE A 86 -11.03 5.46 10.60
C PHE A 86 -10.73 3.97 10.38
N GLN A 87 -10.26 3.26 11.38
CA GLN A 87 -9.68 1.92 11.25
C GLN A 87 -10.69 0.78 11.03
N ASN A 88 -11.88 0.90 11.54
CA ASN A 88 -12.84 -0.21 11.56
C ASN A 88 -13.55 -0.42 10.20
N THR A 89 -13.28 0.41 9.20
CA THR A 89 -13.96 0.36 7.90
C THR A 89 -13.09 -0.11 6.73
N THR A 90 -11.79 -0.36 6.95
CA THR A 90 -10.93 -0.84 5.89
C THR A 90 -11.07 -2.35 5.72
N LYS A 91 -11.50 -2.76 4.53
CA LYS A 91 -11.64 -4.17 4.13
C LYS A 91 -10.56 -4.53 3.13
N VAL A 92 -10.01 -5.73 3.26
CA VAL A 92 -9.13 -6.34 2.28
C VAL A 92 -9.89 -7.50 1.63
N GLU A 93 -10.04 -7.44 0.34
CA GLU A 93 -10.70 -8.46 -0.48
C GLU A 93 -9.65 -9.07 -1.41
N GLN A 94 -9.74 -10.35 -1.68
CA GLN A 94 -8.85 -11.08 -2.56
C GLN A 94 -9.67 -11.79 -3.63
N GLU A 95 -9.26 -11.65 -4.86
CA GLU A 95 -9.80 -12.37 -6.02
C GLU A 95 -8.65 -13.16 -6.62
N ILE A 96 -8.85 -14.48 -6.76
CA ILE A 96 -7.81 -15.41 -7.19
C ILE A 96 -8.20 -15.99 -8.53
N TYR A 97 -7.34 -15.79 -9.52
CA TYR A 97 -7.42 -16.35 -10.87
C TYR A 97 -6.20 -17.23 -11.13
N PRO A 98 -6.17 -18.05 -12.17
CA PRO A 98 -5.04 -18.95 -12.44
C PRO A 98 -3.68 -18.25 -12.50
N ASP A 99 -3.61 -17.10 -13.18
CA ASP A 99 -2.37 -16.36 -13.42
C ASP A 99 -2.35 -14.97 -12.79
N LEU A 100 -3.35 -14.66 -11.93
CA LEU A 100 -3.52 -13.33 -11.36
C LEU A 100 -4.18 -13.40 -9.98
N ILE A 101 -3.58 -12.73 -9.00
CA ILE A 101 -4.21 -12.46 -7.71
C ILE A 101 -4.44 -10.96 -7.60
N ILE A 102 -5.69 -10.55 -7.38
CA ILE A 102 -6.08 -9.16 -7.16
C ILE A 102 -6.34 -8.97 -5.67
N ILE A 103 -5.69 -7.97 -5.08
CA ILE A 103 -5.87 -7.59 -3.69
C ILE A 103 -6.47 -6.18 -3.67
N THR A 104 -7.72 -6.08 -3.25
CA THR A 104 -8.43 -4.81 -3.14
C THR A 104 -8.48 -4.38 -1.69
N VAL A 105 -7.89 -3.24 -1.39
CA VAL A 105 -7.98 -2.56 -0.09
C VAL A 105 -8.92 -1.39 -0.23
N LYS A 106 -10.04 -1.42 0.47
CA LYS A 106 -11.07 -0.38 0.38
C LYS A 106 -11.59 0.06 1.74
N ASN A 107 -11.92 1.34 1.85
CA ASN A 107 -12.76 1.90 2.90
C ASN A 107 -13.83 2.80 2.26
N VAL A 108 -14.62 3.51 3.08
CA VAL A 108 -15.75 4.34 2.61
C VAL A 108 -15.39 5.30 1.47
N SER A 109 -14.16 5.84 1.46
CA SER A 109 -13.75 6.90 0.51
C SER A 109 -12.52 6.56 -0.33
N ARG A 110 -11.87 5.42 -0.11
CA ARG A 110 -10.57 5.09 -0.69
C ARG A 110 -10.55 3.66 -1.21
N LYS A 111 -9.88 3.47 -2.34
CA LYS A 111 -9.68 2.15 -2.93
C LYS A 111 -8.27 2.08 -3.51
N ALA A 112 -7.53 1.04 -3.14
CA ALA A 112 -6.27 0.65 -3.78
C ALA A 112 -6.41 -0.78 -4.30
N ILE A 113 -5.97 -1.02 -5.52
CA ILE A 113 -5.99 -2.34 -6.15
C ILE A 113 -4.55 -2.71 -6.46
N PHE A 114 -4.11 -3.82 -5.91
CA PHE A 114 -2.82 -4.43 -6.17
C PHE A 114 -3.03 -5.69 -7.00
N SER A 115 -2.05 -6.01 -7.83
CA SER A 115 -2.01 -7.27 -8.57
C SER A 115 -0.72 -8.03 -8.29
N LEU A 116 -0.81 -9.35 -8.25
CA LEU A 116 0.31 -10.26 -8.34
C LEU A 116 0.04 -11.17 -9.54
N LYS A 117 0.83 -11.00 -10.61
CA LYS A 117 0.69 -11.69 -11.89
C LYS A 117 1.76 -12.75 -12.04
N SER A 118 1.41 -13.91 -12.58
CA SER A 118 2.40 -14.86 -13.08
C SER A 118 2.76 -14.49 -14.51
N LEU A 119 4.03 -14.26 -14.77
CA LEU A 119 4.55 -13.99 -16.11
C LEU A 119 5.04 -15.27 -16.82
N GLY A 120 4.91 -16.43 -16.13
CA GLY A 120 5.37 -17.70 -16.63
C GLY A 120 6.83 -18.02 -16.27
N GLU A 121 7.41 -18.99 -16.98
CA GLU A 121 8.79 -19.41 -16.79
C GLU A 121 9.72 -18.67 -17.75
N TYR A 122 10.83 -18.18 -17.20
CA TYR A 122 11.89 -17.53 -17.95
C TYR A 122 13.28 -18.02 -17.43
N ASN A 123 14.08 -18.59 -18.33
CA ASN A 123 15.40 -19.13 -17.99
C ASN A 123 15.43 -20.18 -16.85
N GLY A 124 14.36 -20.98 -16.70
CA GLY A 124 14.24 -21.97 -15.62
C GLY A 124 13.78 -21.39 -14.29
N GLU A 125 13.30 -20.16 -14.28
CA GLU A 125 12.72 -19.50 -13.11
C GLU A 125 11.30 -19.02 -13.43
N TYR A 126 10.38 -19.21 -12.49
CA TYR A 126 9.05 -18.67 -12.56
C TYR A 126 9.06 -17.22 -12.08
N VAL A 127 8.45 -16.34 -12.88
CA VAL A 127 8.46 -14.90 -12.61
C VAL A 127 7.08 -14.44 -12.17
N TYR A 128 7.03 -13.73 -11.06
CA TYR A 128 5.83 -13.11 -10.51
C TYR A 128 6.03 -11.60 -10.43
N GLU A 129 5.05 -10.83 -10.88
CA GLU A 129 5.10 -9.38 -10.86
C GLU A 129 4.04 -8.81 -9.92
N PHE A 130 4.47 -8.02 -8.95
CA PHE A 130 3.60 -7.27 -8.06
C PHE A 130 3.57 -5.81 -8.43
N SER A 131 2.36 -5.24 -8.56
CA SER A 131 2.14 -3.83 -8.89
C SER A 131 0.92 -3.24 -8.19
N LEU A 132 0.90 -1.91 -8.06
CA LEU A 132 -0.27 -1.14 -7.70
C LEU A 132 -0.98 -0.69 -8.97
N GLU A 133 -2.13 -1.30 -9.29
CA GLU A 133 -2.87 -1.05 -10.53
C GLU A 133 -3.72 0.23 -10.46
N THR A 134 -4.37 0.45 -9.34
CA THR A 134 -5.30 1.58 -9.20
C THR A 134 -5.25 2.16 -7.80
N LEU A 135 -5.24 3.49 -7.76
CA LEU A 135 -5.36 4.25 -6.53
C LEU A 135 -6.47 5.29 -6.69
N LYS A 136 -7.60 5.06 -6.02
CA LYS A 136 -8.69 6.05 -5.95
C LYS A 136 -8.63 6.81 -4.64
N LYS A 137 -8.44 8.15 -4.77
CA LYS A 137 -8.43 9.16 -3.69
C LYS A 137 -7.49 8.94 -2.51
N ARG A 138 -6.57 9.79 -2.46
CA ARG A 138 -5.93 10.69 -1.50
C ARG A 138 -5.81 10.24 -0.05
N GLY A 139 -4.66 10.11 0.34
CA GLY A 139 -4.10 9.93 1.65
C GLY A 139 -2.75 9.29 1.43
N PHE A 140 -1.80 10.12 1.10
CA PHE A 140 -0.45 9.73 0.76
C PHE A 140 0.16 8.73 1.75
N LYS A 141 -0.01 9.02 3.04
CA LYS A 141 0.56 8.27 4.13
C LYS A 141 -0.05 6.90 4.30
N GLU A 142 -1.37 6.83 4.21
CA GLU A 142 -2.10 5.57 4.30
C GLU A 142 -1.82 4.69 3.08
N THR A 143 -1.66 5.29 1.91
CA THR A 143 -1.32 4.54 0.70
C THR A 143 0.07 3.94 0.81
N ALA A 144 1.07 4.71 1.26
CA ALA A 144 2.41 4.22 1.48
C ALA A 144 2.44 3.09 2.51
N PHE A 145 1.71 3.26 3.61
CA PHE A 145 1.59 2.25 4.64
C PHE A 145 0.95 0.96 4.10
N VAL A 146 -0.19 1.08 3.42
CA VAL A 146 -0.90 -0.07 2.84
C VAL A 146 -0.05 -0.75 1.78
N TYR A 147 0.59 0.01 0.88
CA TYR A 147 1.48 -0.53 -0.13
C TYR A 147 2.61 -1.36 0.49
N ASN A 148 3.35 -0.79 1.43
CA ASN A 148 4.44 -1.50 2.08
C ASN A 148 3.97 -2.70 2.88
N PHE A 149 2.81 -2.60 3.55
CA PHE A 149 2.22 -3.72 4.27
C PHE A 149 1.89 -4.89 3.33
N ILE A 150 1.19 -4.61 2.21
CA ILE A 150 0.83 -5.66 1.24
C ILE A 150 2.08 -6.24 0.60
N LEU A 151 3.02 -5.41 0.15
CA LEU A 151 4.28 -5.86 -0.45
C LEU A 151 5.08 -6.74 0.52
N THR A 152 5.31 -6.29 1.75
CA THR A 152 6.05 -7.06 2.76
C THR A 152 5.38 -8.40 3.05
N ARG A 153 4.04 -8.43 3.06
CA ARG A 153 3.30 -9.66 3.26
C ARG A 153 3.48 -10.64 2.09
N ILE A 154 3.42 -10.17 0.85
CA ILE A 154 3.70 -10.97 -0.34
C ILE A 154 5.15 -11.49 -0.29
N GLU A 155 6.13 -10.62 -0.04
CA GLU A 155 7.53 -11.02 0.10
C GLU A 155 7.72 -12.11 1.17
N THR A 156 7.05 -11.97 2.31
CA THR A 156 7.12 -12.95 3.40
C THR A 156 6.59 -14.31 2.97
N ILE A 157 5.43 -14.33 2.30
CA ILE A 157 4.82 -15.57 1.82
C ILE A 157 5.70 -16.24 0.76
N LEU A 158 6.22 -15.45 -0.18
CA LEU A 158 7.11 -15.95 -1.21
C LEU A 158 8.39 -16.55 -0.63
N LYS A 159 8.99 -15.87 0.35
CA LYS A 159 10.18 -16.41 1.09
C LYS A 159 9.88 -17.66 1.90
N GLN A 160 8.68 -17.81 2.43
CA GLN A 160 8.26 -19.04 3.09
C GLN A 160 8.13 -20.23 2.12
N LEU A 161 7.81 -19.97 0.86
CA LEU A 161 7.68 -20.97 -0.19
C LEU A 161 9.02 -21.26 -0.88
N ASP A 162 9.86 -20.25 -1.01
CA ASP A 162 11.19 -20.34 -1.60
C ASP A 162 12.16 -19.38 -0.91
N ASP A 163 13.07 -19.95 -0.10
CA ASP A 163 14.07 -19.18 0.65
C ASP A 163 15.06 -18.44 -0.25
N ASN A 164 15.24 -18.92 -1.48
CA ASN A 164 16.21 -18.37 -2.45
C ASN A 164 15.53 -17.43 -3.47
N ILE A 165 14.34 -16.95 -3.19
CA ILE A 165 13.64 -16.05 -4.10
C ILE A 165 14.43 -14.77 -4.32
N GLU A 166 14.65 -14.41 -5.56
CA GLU A 166 15.27 -13.16 -5.94
C GLU A 166 14.18 -12.09 -6.17
N VAL A 167 14.47 -10.85 -5.78
CA VAL A 167 13.53 -9.74 -5.90
C VAL A 167 14.19 -8.61 -6.69
N GLU A 168 13.62 -8.29 -7.83
CA GLU A 168 14.03 -7.15 -8.64
C GLU A 168 12.95 -6.05 -8.56
N ARG A 169 13.38 -4.82 -8.28
CA ARG A 169 12.50 -3.65 -8.32
C ARG A 169 12.74 -2.88 -9.61
N LYS A 170 11.68 -2.72 -10.39
CA LYS A 170 11.68 -1.87 -11.60
C LYS A 170 10.87 -0.62 -11.34
N VAL A 171 11.43 0.52 -11.74
CA VAL A 171 10.72 1.80 -11.78
C VAL A 171 10.41 2.10 -13.23
N ILE A 172 9.11 2.23 -13.56
CA ILE A 172 8.67 2.57 -14.91
C ILE A 172 8.76 4.09 -15.05
N ASP A 173 9.70 4.55 -15.86
CA ASP A 173 9.84 5.98 -16.16
C ASP A 173 8.91 6.37 -17.32
N TYR A 174 7.76 6.97 -16.97
CA TYR A 174 6.80 7.48 -17.97
C TYR A 174 7.25 8.78 -18.65
N THR A 175 8.35 9.38 -18.21
CA THR A 175 8.84 10.66 -18.81
C THR A 175 9.49 10.44 -20.16
N SER A 176 10.00 9.24 -20.43
CA SER A 176 10.67 8.90 -21.70
C SER A 176 9.71 8.64 -22.87
N SER A 177 8.41 8.43 -22.62
CA SER A 177 7.42 8.13 -23.67
C SER A 177 6.70 9.34 -24.24
N ARG A 178 7.05 10.57 -23.82
CA ARG A 178 6.57 11.83 -24.38
C ARG A 178 7.64 12.49 -25.24
N LYS A 179 8.04 11.83 -26.29
CA LYS A 179 8.76 12.46 -27.43
C LYS A 179 7.97 12.22 -28.70
#